data_a3f872f50cfb93704c2813e19f1f9447
#
_entry.id   a3f872f50cfb93704c2813e19f1f9447
#
_cell.length_a   1.000
_cell.length_b   1.000
_cell.length_c   1.000
_cell.angle_alpha   90.00
_cell.angle_beta   90.00
_cell.angle_gamma   90.00
#
_symmetry.space_group_name_H-M   'P 1'
#
loop_
_entity.id
_entity.type
_entity.pdbx_description
1 polymer ?
#
loop_
_entity_poly.entity_id
_entity_poly.type
_entity_poly.pdbx_seq_one_letter_code
_entity_poly.pdbx_strand_id
1 'polypeptide(L)'
;KDCITNKNYAAVNKNQAKTSTAFKYVDQGTYYAYCHAWTRDANGKKVFGEWSNGFQFSVTATTPDAPVIKSVKVSGSTVKVTYELSANATGYDVVLGTSSKKDNGELRPYNYGAHKVLNLKESTVTATFKNVPAGTWTVGMHAFNRTSLDGKKVFSPWSNLKTAKVK
;
A
#
# COMPACT_ATOMS: atom_id res chain seq x y z
N LYS A 1 27.68 6.15 5.61
CA LYS A 1 28.34 5.28 6.65
C LYS A 1 27.61 5.31 8.01
N ASP A 2 26.85 6.34 8.33
CA ASP A 2 26.24 6.53 9.66
C ASP A 2 25.29 5.41 10.09
N CYS A 3 24.55 4.79 9.14
CA CYS A 3 23.68 3.66 9.43
C CYS A 3 24.47 2.42 9.91
N ILE A 4 25.69 2.21 9.43
CA ILE A 4 26.57 1.11 9.86
C ILE A 4 27.07 1.37 11.28
N THR A 5 27.58 2.57 11.54
CA THR A 5 28.10 2.99 12.83
C THR A 5 27.03 2.94 13.91
N ASN A 6 25.84 3.45 13.63
CA ASN A 6 24.72 3.53 14.55
C ASN A 6 23.84 2.26 14.56
N LYS A 7 24.17 1.25 13.72
CA LYS A 7 23.38 0.01 13.55
C LYS A 7 21.90 0.26 13.23
N ASN A 8 21.60 1.37 12.57
CA ASN A 8 20.26 1.75 12.17
C ASN A 8 19.99 1.28 10.72
N TYR A 9 19.47 0.07 10.59
CA TYR A 9 19.21 -0.57 9.30
C TYR A 9 17.72 -0.61 9.01
N ALA A 10 17.32 -0.21 7.80
CA ALA A 10 15.95 -0.38 7.30
C ALA A 10 15.59 -1.87 7.13
N ALA A 11 16.56 -2.69 6.71
CA ALA A 11 16.39 -4.13 6.55
C ALA A 11 17.73 -4.86 6.69
N VAL A 12 17.70 -6.09 7.23
CA VAL A 12 18.91 -6.91 7.41
C VAL A 12 18.65 -8.36 7.03
N ASN A 13 19.46 -8.91 6.12
CA ASN A 13 19.53 -10.34 5.85
C ASN A 13 20.81 -10.91 6.46
N LYS A 14 20.65 -11.87 7.39
CA LYS A 14 21.78 -12.47 8.12
C LYS A 14 22.06 -13.89 7.64
N ASN A 15 23.32 -14.31 7.80
CA ASN A 15 23.75 -15.69 7.55
C ASN A 15 23.51 -16.17 6.11
N GLN A 16 23.70 -15.29 5.14
CA GLN A 16 23.57 -15.65 3.71
C GLN A 16 24.81 -16.42 3.26
N ALA A 17 24.60 -17.61 2.69
CA ALA A 17 25.63 -18.39 2.00
C ALA A 17 25.58 -18.21 0.48
N LYS A 18 24.59 -17.46 -0.02
CA LYS A 18 24.38 -17.23 -1.45
C LYS A 18 25.07 -15.92 -1.90
N THR A 19 25.36 -15.84 -3.19
CA THR A 19 25.92 -14.65 -3.85
C THR A 19 24.87 -13.55 -4.10
N SER A 20 23.60 -13.83 -3.82
CA SER A 20 22.49 -12.88 -3.99
C SER A 20 21.54 -12.94 -2.79
N THR A 21 20.93 -11.81 -2.48
CA THR A 21 19.89 -11.69 -1.47
C THR A 21 18.81 -10.73 -1.93
N ALA A 22 17.60 -10.87 -1.40
CA ALA A 22 16.48 -9.99 -1.68
C ALA A 22 15.90 -9.46 -0.38
N PHE A 23 15.63 -8.16 -0.35
CA PHE A 23 14.85 -7.52 0.69
C PHE A 23 13.40 -7.36 0.19
N LYS A 24 12.45 -7.80 1.01
CA LYS A 24 11.02 -7.64 0.74
C LYS A 24 10.47 -6.53 1.63
N TYR A 25 9.39 -5.90 1.18
CA TYR A 25 8.67 -4.88 1.95
C TYR A 25 9.53 -3.69 2.37
N VAL A 26 10.37 -3.24 1.44
CA VAL A 26 11.17 -2.02 1.63
C VAL A 26 10.35 -0.83 1.18
N ASP A 27 10.21 0.17 2.05
CA ASP A 27 9.49 1.40 1.74
C ASP A 27 10.13 2.19 0.59
N GLN A 28 9.36 3.05 -0.05
CA GLN A 28 9.94 3.96 -1.04
C GLN A 28 10.94 4.91 -0.38
N GLY A 29 12.05 5.15 -1.05
CA GLY A 29 13.13 5.98 -0.54
C GLY A 29 14.47 5.66 -1.20
N THR A 30 15.49 6.39 -0.82
CA THR A 30 16.88 6.15 -1.25
C THR A 30 17.62 5.41 -0.14
N TYR A 31 18.28 4.33 -0.51
CA TYR A 31 18.98 3.42 0.39
C TYR A 31 20.41 3.19 -0.05
N TYR A 32 21.22 2.72 0.89
CA TYR A 32 22.56 2.22 0.65
C TYR A 32 22.64 0.77 1.10
N ALA A 33 23.04 -0.13 0.21
CA ALA A 33 23.32 -1.53 0.52
C ALA A 33 24.79 -1.71 0.89
N TYR A 34 25.01 -2.48 1.95
CA TYR A 34 26.33 -2.89 2.38
C TYR A 34 26.30 -4.38 2.77
N CYS A 35 27.42 -5.05 2.62
CA CYS A 35 27.59 -6.40 3.14
C CYS A 35 28.97 -6.54 3.81
N HIS A 36 29.10 -7.54 4.68
CA HIS A 36 30.37 -8.01 5.20
C HIS A 36 30.38 -9.52 5.27
N ALA A 37 31.53 -10.10 5.04
CA ALA A 37 31.75 -11.53 5.26
C ALA A 37 32.00 -11.80 6.75
N TRP A 38 31.79 -13.02 7.17
CA TRP A 38 32.15 -13.48 8.51
C TRP A 38 32.63 -14.92 8.48
N THR A 39 33.47 -15.25 9.43
CA THR A 39 33.90 -16.60 9.73
C THR A 39 33.65 -16.92 11.20
N ARG A 40 33.94 -18.14 11.66
CA ARG A 40 33.92 -18.51 13.07
C ARG A 40 35.34 -18.73 13.56
N ASP A 41 35.60 -18.23 14.75
CA ASP A 41 36.85 -18.56 15.48
C ASP A 41 36.80 -19.97 16.06
N ALA A 42 37.88 -20.37 16.75
CA ALA A 42 38.01 -21.67 17.42
C ALA A 42 36.92 -21.94 18.48
N ASN A 43 36.31 -20.89 19.03
CA ASN A 43 35.24 -20.96 20.01
C ASN A 43 33.83 -20.88 19.38
N GLY A 44 33.75 -20.88 18.07
CA GLY A 44 32.47 -20.77 17.33
C GLY A 44 31.88 -19.36 17.26
N LYS A 45 32.57 -18.34 17.78
CA LYS A 45 32.14 -16.95 17.74
C LYS A 45 32.37 -16.36 16.35
N LYS A 46 31.41 -15.52 15.87
CA LYS A 46 31.55 -14.82 14.57
C LYS A 46 32.62 -13.74 14.63
N VAL A 47 33.52 -13.79 13.68
CA VAL A 47 34.50 -12.74 13.40
C VAL A 47 34.10 -12.14 12.05
N PHE A 48 33.88 -10.85 12.03
CA PHE A 48 33.40 -10.13 10.83
C PHE A 48 34.57 -9.45 10.13
N GLY A 49 34.57 -9.52 8.81
CA GLY A 49 35.45 -8.73 7.95
C GLY A 49 34.97 -7.29 7.79
N GLU A 50 35.74 -6.54 7.04
CA GLU A 50 35.42 -5.17 6.69
C GLU A 50 34.09 -5.09 5.90
N TRP A 51 33.42 -3.94 6.00
CA TRP A 51 32.24 -3.66 5.21
C TRP A 51 32.62 -3.39 3.75
N SER A 52 31.77 -3.84 2.83
CA SER A 52 31.88 -3.51 1.41
C SER A 52 31.76 -2.01 1.17
N ASN A 53 32.11 -1.58 -0.05
CA ASN A 53 31.68 -0.28 -0.55
C ASN A 53 30.15 -0.20 -0.53
N GLY A 54 29.62 0.98 -0.25
CA GLY A 54 28.20 1.23 -0.30
C GLY A 54 27.70 1.31 -1.74
N PHE A 55 26.55 0.68 -2.01
CA PHE A 55 25.84 0.80 -3.27
C PHE A 55 24.52 1.53 -3.04
N GLN A 56 24.36 2.71 -3.65
CA GLN A 56 23.13 3.50 -3.57
C GLN A 56 22.10 3.00 -4.57
N PHE A 57 20.84 2.89 -4.13
CA PHE A 57 19.69 2.57 -4.98
C PHE A 57 18.44 3.27 -4.47
N SER A 58 17.43 3.40 -5.33
CA SER A 58 16.13 3.96 -4.95
C SER A 58 15.02 2.93 -5.13
N VAL A 59 14.10 2.91 -4.17
CA VAL A 59 12.85 2.16 -4.24
C VAL A 59 11.74 3.18 -4.47
N THR A 60 10.98 3.00 -5.54
CA THR A 60 9.90 3.91 -5.93
C THR A 60 8.58 3.16 -6.06
N ALA A 61 7.48 3.82 -5.72
CA ALA A 61 6.13 3.35 -5.96
C ALA A 61 5.48 4.21 -7.04
N THR A 62 5.12 3.60 -8.16
CA THR A 62 4.43 4.29 -9.27
C THR A 62 3.00 4.65 -8.86
N THR A 63 2.55 5.85 -9.19
CA THR A 63 1.15 6.26 -9.00
C THR A 63 0.23 5.37 -9.85
N PRO A 64 -0.78 4.69 -9.28
CA PRO A 64 -1.73 3.90 -10.05
C PRO A 64 -2.68 4.77 -10.88
N ASP A 65 -3.26 4.18 -11.90
CA ASP A 65 -4.38 4.78 -12.61
C ASP A 65 -5.62 4.87 -11.73
N ALA A 66 -6.50 5.86 -12.01
CA ALA A 66 -7.78 5.99 -11.32
C ALA A 66 -8.66 4.74 -11.55
N PRO A 67 -9.17 4.08 -10.50
CA PRO A 67 -10.03 2.92 -10.68
C PRO A 67 -11.40 3.31 -11.22
N VAL A 68 -12.10 2.36 -11.85
CA VAL A 68 -13.43 2.57 -12.41
C VAL A 68 -14.48 1.74 -11.67
N ILE A 69 -15.41 2.40 -10.98
CA ILE A 69 -16.57 1.73 -10.37
C ILE A 69 -17.55 1.33 -11.47
N LYS A 70 -17.73 0.03 -11.66
CA LYS A 70 -18.68 -0.54 -12.63
C LYS A 70 -20.11 -0.52 -12.14
N SER A 71 -20.34 -1.01 -10.92
CA SER A 71 -21.69 -1.08 -10.36
C SER A 71 -21.72 -0.95 -8.85
N VAL A 72 -22.84 -0.46 -8.36
CA VAL A 72 -23.21 -0.44 -6.94
C VAL A 72 -24.54 -1.13 -6.79
N LYS A 73 -24.59 -2.19 -5.97
CA LYS A 73 -25.81 -2.93 -5.66
C LYS A 73 -26.14 -2.78 -4.18
N VAL A 74 -27.40 -2.53 -3.87
CA VAL A 74 -27.91 -2.40 -2.50
C VAL A 74 -28.89 -3.53 -2.24
N SER A 75 -28.73 -4.22 -1.12
CA SER A 75 -29.64 -5.27 -0.63
C SER A 75 -29.81 -5.10 0.88
N GLY A 76 -31.00 -4.62 1.31
CA GLY A 76 -31.19 -4.19 2.69
C GLY A 76 -30.15 -3.14 3.09
N SER A 77 -29.46 -3.36 4.20
CA SER A 77 -28.37 -2.51 4.69
C SER A 77 -26.98 -2.86 4.12
N THR A 78 -26.92 -3.74 3.11
CA THR A 78 -25.65 -4.13 2.48
C THR A 78 -25.44 -3.40 1.15
N VAL A 79 -24.27 -2.79 0.99
CA VAL A 79 -23.84 -2.14 -0.26
C VAL A 79 -22.66 -2.92 -0.83
N LYS A 80 -22.79 -3.44 -2.05
CA LYS A 80 -21.73 -4.12 -2.80
C LYS A 80 -21.28 -3.25 -3.97
N VAL A 81 -19.99 -2.94 -3.99
CA VAL A 81 -19.33 -2.15 -5.04
C VAL A 81 -18.47 -3.07 -5.90
N THR A 82 -18.67 -3.05 -7.22
CA THR A 82 -17.84 -3.80 -8.17
C THR A 82 -17.06 -2.81 -9.04
N TYR A 83 -15.78 -3.08 -9.28
CA TYR A 83 -14.89 -2.16 -9.99
C TYR A 83 -13.87 -2.90 -10.86
N GLU A 84 -13.19 -2.16 -11.73
CA GLU A 84 -12.07 -2.66 -12.54
C GLU A 84 -10.76 -2.50 -11.78
N LEU A 85 -9.83 -3.42 -12.04
CA LEU A 85 -8.46 -3.33 -11.53
C LEU A 85 -7.72 -2.18 -12.25
N SER A 86 -6.86 -1.49 -11.53
CA SER A 86 -6.02 -0.40 -12.05
C SER A 86 -4.60 -0.88 -12.27
N ALA A 87 -3.98 -0.39 -13.33
CA ALA A 87 -2.55 -0.60 -13.56
C ALA A 87 -1.73 -0.03 -12.38
N ASN A 88 -0.64 -0.69 -12.05
CA ASN A 88 0.28 -0.33 -10.96
C ASN A 88 -0.33 -0.31 -9.54
N ALA A 89 -1.54 -0.84 -9.34
CA ALA A 89 -2.15 -0.94 -8.03
C ALA A 89 -1.63 -2.14 -7.25
N THR A 90 -1.31 -1.95 -5.97
CA THR A 90 -1.08 -3.02 -4.99
C THR A 90 -2.26 -3.20 -4.04
N GLY A 91 -3.29 -2.37 -4.17
CA GLY A 91 -4.53 -2.48 -3.42
C GLY A 91 -5.49 -1.31 -3.63
N TYR A 92 -6.63 -1.37 -2.94
CA TYR A 92 -7.74 -0.43 -3.08
C TYR A 92 -8.31 -0.03 -1.74
N ASP A 93 -8.76 1.23 -1.65
CA ASP A 93 -9.55 1.76 -0.55
C ASP A 93 -10.88 2.28 -1.10
N VAL A 94 -12.00 1.78 -0.59
CA VAL A 94 -13.37 2.14 -1.03
C VAL A 94 -14.11 2.79 0.13
N VAL A 95 -14.83 3.87 -0.14
CA VAL A 95 -15.56 4.63 0.90
C VAL A 95 -16.99 4.98 0.46
N LEU A 96 -17.87 5.12 1.45
CA LEU A 96 -19.23 5.65 1.30
C LEU A 96 -19.32 6.96 2.07
N GLY A 97 -19.46 8.10 1.37
CA GLY A 97 -19.65 9.41 1.97
C GLY A 97 -21.12 9.82 1.98
N THR A 98 -21.55 10.56 2.99
CA THR A 98 -22.92 11.15 3.02
C THR A 98 -23.09 12.32 2.06
N SER A 99 -21.99 12.81 1.49
CA SER A 99 -21.95 13.88 0.49
C SER A 99 -20.72 13.73 -0.40
N SER A 100 -20.59 14.62 -1.36
CA SER A 100 -19.37 14.79 -2.16
C SER A 100 -18.77 16.17 -1.96
N LYS A 101 -17.46 16.28 -2.15
CA LYS A 101 -16.71 17.53 -2.08
C LYS A 101 -15.73 17.60 -3.25
N LYS A 102 -15.57 18.79 -3.83
CA LYS A 102 -14.49 19.08 -4.78
C LYS A 102 -13.21 19.43 -4.00
N ASP A 103 -12.12 18.78 -4.31
CA ASP A 103 -10.83 18.97 -3.69
C ASP A 103 -9.74 18.87 -4.76
N ASN A 104 -8.88 19.88 -4.88
CA ASN A 104 -7.86 19.98 -5.93
C ASN A 104 -8.35 19.66 -7.34
N GLY A 105 -9.59 20.10 -7.68
CA GLY A 105 -10.19 19.84 -8.99
C GLY A 105 -10.94 18.52 -9.11
N GLU A 106 -10.74 17.57 -8.22
CA GLU A 106 -11.38 16.25 -8.20
C GLU A 106 -12.60 16.21 -7.31
N LEU A 107 -13.67 15.55 -7.76
CA LEU A 107 -14.86 15.27 -6.96
C LEU A 107 -14.67 13.98 -6.19
N ARG A 108 -14.81 14.01 -4.88
CA ARG A 108 -14.61 12.86 -4.00
C ARG A 108 -15.72 12.69 -2.96
N PRO A 109 -15.94 11.47 -2.42
CA PRO A 109 -16.81 11.28 -1.27
C PRO A 109 -16.33 12.10 -0.06
N TYR A 110 -17.28 12.60 0.70
CA TYR A 110 -17.00 13.37 1.90
C TYR A 110 -17.87 12.87 3.07
N ASN A 111 -17.41 13.07 4.31
CA ASN A 111 -18.05 12.58 5.53
C ASN A 111 -18.34 11.07 5.52
N TYR A 112 -17.33 10.26 5.22
CA TYR A 112 -17.47 8.80 5.18
C TYR A 112 -17.22 8.11 6.54
N GLY A 113 -16.61 8.77 7.52
CA GLY A 113 -16.43 8.23 8.88
C GLY A 113 -15.92 6.79 8.91
N ALA A 114 -16.73 5.90 9.51
CA ALA A 114 -16.44 4.47 9.60
C ALA A 114 -16.80 3.68 8.33
N HIS A 115 -17.53 4.27 7.34
CA HIS A 115 -17.98 3.58 6.14
C HIS A 115 -16.87 3.51 5.08
N LYS A 116 -15.85 2.72 5.39
CA LYS A 116 -14.67 2.50 4.57
C LYS A 116 -14.23 1.04 4.61
N VAL A 117 -13.85 0.51 3.46
CA VAL A 117 -13.18 -0.79 3.30
C VAL A 117 -11.80 -0.50 2.76
N LEU A 118 -10.79 -0.70 3.57
CA LEU A 118 -9.40 -0.32 3.30
C LEU A 118 -8.53 -1.55 3.06
N ASN A 119 -7.43 -1.34 2.35
CA ASN A 119 -6.41 -2.37 2.11
C ASN A 119 -6.95 -3.62 1.40
N LEU A 120 -7.91 -3.45 0.51
CA LEU A 120 -8.29 -4.53 -0.40
C LEU A 120 -7.09 -4.93 -1.25
N LYS A 121 -6.95 -6.24 -1.51
CA LYS A 121 -5.83 -6.78 -2.29
C LYS A 121 -5.92 -6.35 -3.75
N GLU A 122 -4.79 -6.32 -4.44
CA GLU A 122 -4.66 -5.96 -5.85
C GLU A 122 -5.58 -6.76 -6.79
N SER A 123 -5.86 -8.02 -6.47
CA SER A 123 -6.74 -8.91 -7.25
C SER A 123 -8.23 -8.80 -6.91
N THR A 124 -8.59 -7.98 -5.91
CA THR A 124 -9.98 -7.83 -5.46
C THR A 124 -10.73 -6.91 -6.39
N VAL A 125 -11.88 -7.34 -6.86
CA VAL A 125 -12.78 -6.56 -7.75
C VAL A 125 -14.11 -6.17 -7.10
N THR A 126 -14.27 -6.45 -5.79
CA THR A 126 -15.49 -6.10 -5.06
C THR A 126 -15.19 -5.64 -3.63
N ALA A 127 -15.91 -4.62 -3.18
CA ALA A 127 -15.97 -4.19 -1.78
C ALA A 127 -17.40 -4.37 -1.25
N THR A 128 -17.55 -4.82 -0.02
CA THR A 128 -18.86 -5.02 0.61
C THR A 128 -18.91 -4.26 1.93
N PHE A 129 -19.92 -3.41 2.06
CA PHE A 129 -20.26 -2.71 3.29
C PHE A 129 -21.50 -3.35 3.89
N LYS A 130 -21.46 -3.67 5.18
CA LYS A 130 -22.60 -4.21 5.94
C LYS A 130 -23.08 -3.17 6.94
N ASN A 131 -24.36 -3.29 7.33
CA ASN A 131 -24.98 -2.41 8.32
C ASN A 131 -24.87 -0.92 7.95
N VAL A 132 -25.00 -0.61 6.66
CA VAL A 132 -25.02 0.77 6.19
C VAL A 132 -26.36 1.40 6.55
N PRO A 133 -26.40 2.53 7.28
CA PRO A 133 -27.63 3.19 7.65
C PRO A 133 -28.46 3.62 6.43
N ALA A 134 -29.78 3.73 6.61
CA ALA A 134 -30.67 4.27 5.61
C ALA A 134 -30.21 5.68 5.18
N GLY A 135 -30.27 5.95 3.89
CA GLY A 135 -29.83 7.22 3.32
C GLY A 135 -29.26 7.11 1.94
N THR A 136 -28.83 8.26 1.41
CA THR A 136 -28.16 8.35 0.12
C THR A 136 -26.67 8.52 0.33
N TRP A 137 -25.87 7.62 -0.26
CA TRP A 137 -24.43 7.56 -0.09
C TRP A 137 -23.71 7.79 -1.39
N THR A 138 -22.67 8.59 -1.38
CA THR A 138 -21.73 8.75 -2.49
C THR A 138 -20.62 7.73 -2.36
N VAL A 139 -20.46 6.89 -3.38
CA VAL A 139 -19.46 5.82 -3.44
C VAL A 139 -18.28 6.31 -4.26
N GLY A 140 -17.09 6.18 -3.73
CA GLY A 140 -15.83 6.44 -4.45
C GLY A 140 -14.71 5.57 -3.89
N MET A 141 -13.60 5.52 -4.62
CA MET A 141 -12.45 4.71 -4.25
C MET A 141 -11.15 5.28 -4.81
N HIS A 142 -10.05 4.85 -4.21
CA HIS A 142 -8.70 4.97 -4.74
C HIS A 142 -8.10 3.59 -4.99
N ALA A 143 -7.28 3.50 -6.02
CA ALA A 143 -6.20 2.54 -6.04
C ALA A 143 -5.00 3.11 -5.27
N PHE A 144 -4.15 2.27 -4.73
CA PHE A 144 -2.87 2.69 -4.17
C PHE A 144 -1.76 1.74 -4.56
N ASN A 145 -0.54 2.28 -4.62
CA ASN A 145 0.69 1.51 -4.70
C ASN A 145 1.50 1.73 -3.43
N ARG A 146 2.13 0.67 -2.92
CA ARG A 146 3.10 0.73 -1.83
C ARG A 146 4.14 -0.37 -2.00
N THR A 147 5.36 -0.10 -1.57
CA THR A 147 6.49 -1.03 -1.72
C THR A 147 6.59 -2.04 -0.59
N SER A 148 5.86 -1.80 0.53
CA SER A 148 5.76 -2.71 1.67
C SER A 148 4.35 -2.74 2.25
N LEU A 149 4.03 -3.75 3.08
CA LEU A 149 2.71 -3.87 3.73
C LEU A 149 2.39 -2.68 4.65
N ASP A 150 3.39 -2.19 5.37
CA ASP A 150 3.28 -1.04 6.26
C ASP A 150 3.78 0.26 5.60
N GLY A 151 4.16 0.17 4.31
CA GLY A 151 4.70 1.26 3.54
C GLY A 151 3.69 2.36 3.26
N LYS A 152 4.21 3.55 3.05
CA LYS A 152 3.42 4.71 2.68
C LYS A 152 2.73 4.50 1.34
N LYS A 153 1.41 4.66 1.30
CA LYS A 153 0.61 4.57 0.08
C LYS A 153 0.83 5.78 -0.83
N VAL A 154 1.04 5.50 -2.10
CA VAL A 154 0.90 6.48 -3.19
C VAL A 154 -0.46 6.25 -3.81
N PHE A 155 -1.36 7.20 -3.69
CA PHE A 155 -2.74 7.08 -4.13
C PHE A 155 -2.91 7.52 -5.57
N SER A 156 -3.81 6.82 -6.29
CA SER A 156 -4.35 7.26 -7.57
C SER A 156 -5.24 8.49 -7.41
N PRO A 157 -5.61 9.16 -8.50
CA PRO A 157 -6.79 10.01 -8.52
C PRO A 157 -8.05 9.24 -8.07
N TRP A 158 -9.12 9.97 -7.67
CA TRP A 158 -10.39 9.34 -7.31
C TRP A 158 -11.05 8.66 -8.52
N SER A 159 -11.77 7.58 -8.25
CA SER A 159 -12.64 6.93 -9.25
C SER A 159 -13.77 7.84 -9.71
N ASN A 160 -14.46 7.44 -10.78
CA ASN A 160 -15.82 7.92 -11.02
C ASN A 160 -16.68 7.67 -9.78
N LEU A 161 -17.61 8.59 -9.47
CA LEU A 161 -18.51 8.43 -8.36
C LEU A 161 -19.80 7.70 -8.76
N LYS A 162 -20.36 6.94 -7.83
CA LYS A 162 -21.67 6.30 -7.94
C LYS A 162 -22.50 6.63 -6.69
N THR A 163 -23.81 6.39 -6.77
CA THR A 163 -24.72 6.60 -5.65
C THR A 163 -25.28 5.26 -5.17
N ALA A 164 -25.37 5.09 -3.85
CA ALA A 164 -26.09 4.00 -3.19
C ALA A 164 -27.25 4.59 -2.39
N LYS A 165 -28.48 4.08 -2.59
CA LYS A 165 -29.65 4.45 -1.80
C LYS A 165 -30.04 3.25 -0.92
N VAL A 166 -29.81 3.37 0.38
CA VAL A 166 -30.16 2.38 1.40
C VAL A 166 -31.50 2.82 2.01
N LYS A 167 -32.46 1.89 2.02
CA LYS A 167 -33.82 2.12 2.57
C LYS A 167 -33.91 1.68 4.01
#